data_7be828291a108bb2fd95959ca6a3ab59
#
_entry.id   7be828291a108bb2fd95959ca6a3ab59
#
_cell.length_a   1.000
_cell.length_b   1.000
_cell.length_c   1.000
_cell.angle_alpha   90.00
_cell.angle_beta   90.00
_cell.angle_gamma   90.00
#
_symmetry.space_group_name_H-M   'P 1'
#
loop_
_entity.id
_entity.type
_entity.pdbx_description
1 polymer ?
#
loop_
_entity_poly.entity_id
_entity_poly.type
_entity_poly.pdbx_seq_one_letter_code
_entity_poly.pdbx_strand_id
1 'polypeptide(L)'
;MSTGALLRASGDGALKQHLAAGGFASDDMVNAIIGERLESEPPRLILDGYPRTLAQAMYLDGLLDKLGLGAPVAIHLSVNIEILIQRLADRRQCPGCQRVYNLRVDPPVDSAVCDDCQTVLEHRDDDAIGTVRRRLEIYDTLTAPVVNHYQSGLYFDFDGDRPPAEVFADLQRALKFQHVPRLGD
;
A
#
# COMPACT_ATOMS: atom_id res chain seq x y z
N MET A 1 -6.09 1.09 -5.65
CA MET A 1 -6.95 0.69 -4.50
C MET A 1 -6.06 0.40 -3.31
N SER A 2 -6.27 1.07 -2.19
CA SER A 2 -5.51 0.80 -0.95
C SER A 2 -6.31 -0.16 -0.07
N THR A 3 -5.76 -1.36 0.14
CA THR A 3 -6.35 -2.39 1.00
C THR A 3 -6.54 -1.90 2.44
N GLY A 4 -5.56 -1.15 2.96
CA GLY A 4 -5.66 -0.56 4.29
C GLY A 4 -6.80 0.46 4.41
N ALA A 5 -7.08 1.23 3.36
CA ALA A 5 -8.23 2.16 3.36
C ALA A 5 -9.56 1.40 3.35
N LEU A 6 -9.69 0.34 2.56
CA LEU A 6 -10.89 -0.51 2.52
C LEU A 6 -11.17 -1.18 3.88
N LEU A 7 -10.15 -1.75 4.49
CA LEU A 7 -10.27 -2.39 5.80
C LEU A 7 -10.67 -1.39 6.91
N ARG A 8 -10.11 -0.18 6.89
CA ARG A 8 -10.50 0.88 7.85
C ARG A 8 -11.91 1.41 7.63
N ALA A 9 -12.37 1.40 6.38
CA ALA A 9 -13.75 1.78 6.04
C ALA A 9 -14.79 0.72 6.42
N SER A 10 -14.36 -0.53 6.70
CA SER A 10 -15.26 -1.57 7.18
C SER A 10 -15.91 -1.15 8.50
N GLY A 11 -17.16 -1.54 8.70
CA GLY A 11 -17.90 -1.24 9.95
C GLY A 11 -17.44 -2.02 11.18
N ASP A 12 -16.49 -2.96 11.02
CA ASP A 12 -16.02 -3.86 12.08
C ASP A 12 -15.08 -3.13 13.06
N GLY A 13 -15.56 -2.87 14.26
CA GLY A 13 -14.80 -2.21 15.32
C GLY A 13 -13.63 -3.05 15.86
N ALA A 14 -13.77 -4.36 15.93
CA ALA A 14 -12.72 -5.25 16.40
C ALA A 14 -11.55 -5.29 15.40
N LEU A 15 -11.86 -5.34 14.11
CA LEU A 15 -10.88 -5.23 13.03
C LEU A 15 -10.12 -3.90 13.09
N LYS A 16 -10.83 -2.79 13.30
CA LYS A 16 -10.21 -1.46 13.43
C LYS A 16 -9.21 -1.39 14.58
N GLN A 17 -9.57 -1.91 15.75
CA GLN A 17 -8.67 -1.96 16.91
C GLN A 17 -7.45 -2.84 16.63
N HIS A 18 -7.64 -3.99 16.00
CA HIS A 18 -6.54 -4.88 15.62
C HIS A 18 -5.55 -4.21 14.65
N LEU A 19 -6.07 -3.50 13.64
CA LEU A 19 -5.26 -2.75 12.67
C LEU A 19 -4.53 -1.57 13.33
N ALA A 20 -5.20 -0.84 14.24
CA ALA A 20 -4.59 0.26 14.99
C ALA A 20 -3.44 -0.22 15.90
N ALA A 21 -3.53 -1.44 16.42
CA ALA A 21 -2.45 -2.09 17.16
C ALA A 21 -1.32 -2.65 16.27
N GLY A 22 -1.37 -2.39 14.95
CA GLY A 22 -0.36 -2.85 13.98
C GLY A 22 -0.54 -4.30 13.52
N GLY A 23 -1.66 -4.95 13.83
CA GLY A 23 -1.99 -6.28 13.34
C GLY A 23 -2.40 -6.28 11.87
N PHE A 24 -2.44 -7.47 11.27
CA PHE A 24 -2.95 -7.69 9.91
C PHE A 24 -4.35 -8.32 9.98
N ALA A 25 -5.22 -7.97 9.03
CA ALA A 25 -6.45 -8.71 8.83
C ALA A 25 -6.15 -10.14 8.37
N SER A 26 -7.06 -11.09 8.61
CA SER A 26 -6.88 -12.46 8.13
C SER A 26 -6.80 -12.51 6.61
N ASP A 27 -6.02 -13.44 6.07
CA ASP A 27 -5.87 -13.62 4.63
C ASP A 27 -7.22 -13.86 3.95
N ASP A 28 -8.08 -14.67 4.54
CA ASP A 28 -9.41 -14.97 4.01
C ASP A 28 -10.28 -13.71 3.83
N MET A 29 -10.28 -12.84 4.85
CA MET A 29 -11.04 -11.59 4.80
C MET A 29 -10.50 -10.65 3.71
N VAL A 30 -9.19 -10.50 3.64
CA VAL A 30 -8.56 -9.63 2.64
C VAL A 30 -8.77 -10.19 1.24
N ASN A 31 -8.58 -11.50 1.06
CA ASN A 31 -8.78 -12.18 -0.22
C ASN A 31 -10.21 -12.07 -0.72
N ALA A 32 -11.22 -12.19 0.17
CA ALA A 32 -12.62 -12.01 -0.20
C ALA A 32 -12.90 -10.59 -0.73
N ILE A 33 -12.41 -9.56 -0.05
CA ILE A 33 -12.57 -8.16 -0.47
C ILE A 33 -11.88 -7.89 -1.82
N ILE A 34 -10.67 -8.42 -2.00
CA ILE A 34 -9.91 -8.25 -3.25
C ILE A 34 -10.57 -9.04 -4.39
N GLY A 35 -11.04 -10.26 -4.12
CA GLY A 35 -11.73 -11.11 -5.09
C GLY A 35 -12.98 -10.45 -5.63
N GLU A 36 -13.87 -10.00 -4.76
CA GLU A 36 -15.10 -9.27 -5.14
C GLU A 36 -14.79 -8.04 -6.01
N ARG A 37 -13.74 -7.31 -5.63
CA ARG A 37 -13.36 -6.10 -6.35
C ARG A 37 -12.80 -6.38 -7.74
N LEU A 38 -11.94 -7.38 -7.87
CA LEU A 38 -11.35 -7.77 -9.16
C LEU A 38 -12.39 -8.39 -10.11
N GLU A 39 -13.39 -9.09 -9.57
CA GLU A 39 -14.50 -9.66 -10.38
C GLU A 39 -15.48 -8.57 -10.85
N SER A 40 -15.60 -7.44 -10.13
CA SER A 40 -16.57 -6.39 -10.44
C SER A 40 -16.03 -5.21 -11.24
N GLU A 41 -14.70 -5.01 -11.30
CA GLU A 41 -14.09 -3.85 -11.97
C GLU A 41 -13.21 -4.24 -13.16
N PRO A 42 -13.03 -3.31 -14.13
CA PRO A 42 -12.19 -3.54 -15.29
C PRO A 42 -10.70 -3.68 -14.91
N PRO A 43 -9.89 -4.35 -15.74
CA PRO A 43 -8.58 -4.93 -15.44
C PRO A 43 -7.41 -3.94 -15.27
N ARG A 44 -7.66 -2.68 -14.92
CA ARG A 44 -6.62 -1.69 -14.64
C ARG A 44 -6.68 -1.27 -13.19
N LEU A 45 -6.15 -2.12 -12.32
CA LEU A 45 -6.09 -1.88 -10.89
C LEU A 45 -4.65 -1.77 -10.42
N ILE A 46 -4.42 -0.82 -9.53
CA ILE A 46 -3.22 -0.79 -8.69
C ILE A 46 -3.64 -1.28 -7.31
N LEU A 47 -3.03 -2.37 -6.86
CA LEU A 47 -3.20 -2.91 -5.51
C LEU A 47 -2.10 -2.32 -4.62
N ASP A 48 -2.50 -1.50 -3.66
CA ASP A 48 -1.59 -0.89 -2.69
C ASP A 48 -1.71 -1.60 -1.34
N GLY A 49 -0.59 -2.17 -0.88
CA GLY A 49 -0.52 -2.93 0.35
C GLY A 49 -1.16 -4.32 0.29
N TYR A 50 -1.22 -4.93 -0.90
CA TYR A 50 -1.65 -6.31 -1.14
C TYR A 50 -0.90 -6.85 -2.38
N PRO A 51 -0.45 -8.13 -2.36
CA PRO A 51 -0.48 -9.06 -1.22
C PRO A 51 0.56 -8.72 -0.13
N ARG A 52 0.32 -9.16 1.11
CA ARG A 52 1.24 -9.02 2.26
C ARG A 52 1.70 -10.36 2.83
N THR A 53 1.12 -11.45 2.39
CA THR A 53 1.53 -12.81 2.76
C THR A 53 1.68 -13.65 1.51
N LEU A 54 2.47 -14.73 1.59
CA LEU A 54 2.62 -15.65 0.47
C LEU A 54 1.28 -16.31 0.09
N ALA A 55 0.43 -16.61 1.07
CA ALA A 55 -0.90 -17.16 0.83
C ALA A 55 -1.78 -16.19 0.02
N GLN A 56 -1.72 -14.90 0.33
CA GLN A 56 -2.41 -13.87 -0.46
C GLN A 56 -1.84 -13.76 -1.88
N ALA A 57 -0.51 -13.88 -2.06
CA ALA A 57 0.12 -13.84 -3.38
C ALA A 57 -0.34 -15.02 -4.25
N MET A 58 -0.33 -16.22 -3.71
CA MET A 58 -0.82 -17.42 -4.41
C MET A 58 -2.31 -17.34 -4.76
N TYR A 59 -3.12 -16.79 -3.85
CA TYR A 59 -4.53 -16.53 -4.13
C TYR A 59 -4.72 -15.53 -5.27
N LEU A 60 -3.96 -14.42 -5.26
CA LEU A 60 -4.02 -13.40 -6.31
C LEU A 60 -3.66 -13.99 -7.68
N ASP A 61 -2.58 -14.76 -7.76
CA ASP A 61 -2.14 -15.38 -9.01
C ASP A 61 -3.22 -16.29 -9.58
N GLY A 62 -3.80 -17.17 -8.74
CA GLY A 62 -4.88 -18.05 -9.16
C GLY A 62 -6.16 -17.31 -9.59
N LEU A 63 -6.45 -16.17 -8.94
CA LEU A 63 -7.59 -15.33 -9.31
C LEU A 63 -7.34 -14.60 -10.65
N LEU A 64 -6.15 -14.06 -10.85
CA LEU A 64 -5.77 -13.42 -12.13
C LEU A 64 -5.83 -14.41 -13.29
N ASP A 65 -5.32 -15.63 -13.10
CA ASP A 65 -5.43 -16.70 -14.09
C ASP A 65 -6.89 -17.04 -14.40
N LYS A 66 -7.74 -17.23 -13.38
CA LYS A 66 -9.17 -17.48 -13.52
C LYS A 66 -9.88 -16.37 -14.31
N LEU A 67 -9.47 -15.12 -14.12
CA LEU A 67 -10.04 -13.96 -14.79
C LEU A 67 -9.40 -13.68 -16.17
N GLY A 68 -8.36 -14.42 -16.57
CA GLY A 68 -7.64 -14.20 -17.83
C GLY A 68 -6.84 -12.89 -17.88
N LEU A 69 -6.43 -12.36 -16.72
CA LEU A 69 -5.76 -11.05 -16.61
C LEU A 69 -4.23 -11.12 -16.74
N GLY A 70 -3.65 -12.31 -16.81
CA GLY A 70 -2.20 -12.52 -16.88
C GLY A 70 -1.48 -12.17 -15.57
N ALA A 71 -0.16 -12.34 -15.56
CA ALA A 71 0.67 -12.10 -14.38
C ALA A 71 0.72 -10.61 -14.00
N PRO A 72 0.74 -10.27 -12.71
CA PRO A 72 0.80 -8.88 -12.26
C PRO A 72 2.20 -8.28 -12.48
N VAL A 73 2.24 -6.96 -12.60
CA VAL A 73 3.49 -6.20 -12.46
C VAL A 73 3.69 -5.90 -10.98
N ALA A 74 4.74 -6.44 -10.39
CA ALA A 74 5.08 -6.21 -9.00
C ALA A 74 6.07 -5.03 -8.88
N ILE A 75 5.72 -4.06 -8.05
CA ILE A 75 6.56 -2.88 -7.76
C ILE A 75 6.87 -2.88 -6.28
N HIS A 76 8.14 -2.97 -5.96
CA HIS A 76 8.65 -2.86 -4.60
C HIS A 76 9.32 -1.49 -4.43
N LEU A 77 9.03 -0.84 -3.30
CA LEU A 77 9.72 0.38 -2.87
C LEU A 77 10.55 0.03 -1.64
N SER A 78 11.85 -0.14 -1.82
CA SER A 78 12.77 -0.37 -0.71
C SER A 78 13.05 0.95 0.01
N VAL A 79 12.91 0.96 1.33
CA VAL A 79 13.12 2.16 2.16
C VAL A 79 13.96 1.79 3.37
N ASN A 80 14.97 2.62 3.67
CA ASN A 80 15.72 2.48 4.91
C ASN A 80 14.78 2.62 6.12
N ILE A 81 14.96 1.73 7.11
CA ILE A 81 14.08 1.65 8.28
C ILE A 81 14.04 2.95 9.09
N GLU A 82 15.18 3.62 9.22
CA GLU A 82 15.29 4.86 9.98
C GLU A 82 14.54 6.00 9.27
N ILE A 83 14.67 6.07 7.93
CA ILE A 83 13.95 7.03 7.10
C ILE A 83 12.45 6.76 7.14
N LEU A 84 12.04 5.48 7.11
CA LEU A 84 10.64 5.10 7.21
C LEU A 84 10.03 5.52 8.55
N ILE A 85 10.71 5.23 9.67
CA ILE A 85 10.26 5.64 11.01
C ILE A 85 10.10 7.17 11.06
N GLN A 86 11.06 7.92 10.52
CA GLN A 86 11.01 9.37 10.51
C GLN A 86 9.85 9.90 9.65
N ARG A 87 9.64 9.33 8.46
CA ARG A 87 8.51 9.70 7.59
C ARG A 87 7.16 9.45 8.25
N LEU A 88 7.02 8.36 9.01
CA LEU A 88 5.79 8.03 9.73
C LEU A 88 5.57 8.95 10.94
N ALA A 89 6.63 9.32 11.66
CA ALA A 89 6.56 10.29 12.76
C ALA A 89 6.10 11.68 12.28
N ASP A 90 6.56 12.09 11.09
CA ASP A 90 6.21 13.39 10.49
C ASP A 90 4.88 13.36 9.71
N ARG A 91 4.24 12.19 9.57
CA ARG A 91 2.99 12.04 8.83
C ARG A 91 1.81 12.66 9.59
N ARG A 92 0.96 13.36 8.84
CA ARG A 92 -0.34 13.85 9.31
C ARG A 92 -1.40 13.44 8.31
N GLN A 93 -2.60 13.18 8.81
CA GLN A 93 -3.75 12.85 7.96
C GLN A 93 -4.94 13.73 8.33
N CYS A 94 -5.65 14.20 7.31
CA CYS A 94 -6.90 14.88 7.50
C CYS A 94 -8.03 13.86 7.71
N PRO A 95 -8.74 13.88 8.85
CA PRO A 95 -9.88 12.97 9.06
C PRO A 95 -11.08 13.30 8.15
N GLY A 96 -11.19 14.54 7.66
CA GLY A 96 -12.27 14.99 6.80
C GLY A 96 -12.14 14.50 5.35
N CYS A 97 -11.05 14.87 4.67
CA CYS A 97 -10.85 14.54 3.23
C CYS A 97 -9.82 13.42 2.99
N GLN A 98 -9.22 12.87 4.03
CA GLN A 98 -8.22 11.79 3.98
C GLN A 98 -6.88 12.19 3.32
N ARG A 99 -6.66 13.48 3.02
CA ARG A 99 -5.37 13.96 2.52
C ARG A 99 -4.26 13.68 3.54
N VAL A 100 -3.13 13.23 3.02
CA VAL A 100 -1.94 12.90 3.82
C VAL A 100 -0.89 13.97 3.56
N TYR A 101 -0.26 14.44 4.63
CA TYR A 101 0.86 15.37 4.62
C TYR A 101 2.07 14.75 5.29
N ASN A 102 3.23 15.28 4.98
CA ASN A 102 4.45 15.03 5.74
C ASN A 102 5.04 16.39 6.16
N LEU A 103 5.13 16.63 7.46
CA LEU A 103 5.54 17.93 8.01
C LEU A 103 6.93 18.41 7.57
N ARG A 104 7.74 17.51 6.99
CA ARG A 104 9.11 17.83 6.54
C ARG A 104 9.23 17.99 5.03
N VAL A 105 8.54 17.15 4.27
CA VAL A 105 8.74 17.02 2.81
C VAL A 105 7.60 17.68 2.03
N ASP A 106 6.37 17.59 2.55
CA ASP A 106 5.15 18.15 1.96
C ASP A 106 4.25 18.66 3.08
N PRO A 107 4.66 19.75 3.78
CA PRO A 107 3.89 20.30 4.87
C PRO A 107 2.66 21.04 4.37
N PRO A 108 1.56 21.07 5.15
CA PRO A 108 0.47 22.01 4.91
C PRO A 108 0.93 23.46 5.12
N VAL A 109 0.17 24.42 4.60
CA VAL A 109 0.43 25.86 4.80
C VAL A 109 0.40 26.22 6.30
N ASP A 110 -0.59 25.70 7.01
CA ASP A 110 -0.65 25.71 8.49
C ASP A 110 -0.50 24.27 9.00
N SER A 111 0.49 24.03 9.84
CA SER A 111 0.82 22.69 10.34
C SER A 111 -0.30 22.02 11.15
N ALA A 112 -1.33 22.75 11.54
CA ALA A 112 -2.44 22.26 12.34
C ALA A 112 -3.68 21.88 11.51
N VAL A 113 -3.84 22.41 10.30
CA VAL A 113 -5.07 22.26 9.52
C VAL A 113 -4.83 21.83 8.08
N CYS A 114 -5.81 21.16 7.49
CA CYS A 114 -5.78 20.72 6.11
C CYS A 114 -5.98 21.89 5.15
N ASP A 115 -5.12 22.01 4.14
CA ASP A 115 -5.24 23.07 3.10
C ASP A 115 -6.53 22.97 2.29
N ASP A 116 -7.06 21.73 2.08
CA ASP A 116 -8.23 21.52 1.22
C ASP A 116 -9.56 21.77 1.95
N CYS A 117 -9.69 21.37 3.21
CA CYS A 117 -10.98 21.39 3.92
C CYS A 117 -10.92 22.03 5.31
N GLN A 118 -9.79 22.58 5.72
CA GLN A 118 -9.58 23.29 6.98
C GLN A 118 -9.87 22.47 8.24
N THR A 119 -9.96 21.15 8.11
CA THR A 119 -10.11 20.24 9.25
C THR A 119 -8.77 20.09 9.95
N VAL A 120 -8.78 19.99 11.28
CA VAL A 120 -7.57 19.77 12.10
C VAL A 120 -6.92 18.44 11.68
N LEU A 121 -5.61 18.50 11.48
CA LEU A 121 -4.81 17.33 11.09
C LEU A 121 -4.50 16.46 12.31
N GLU A 122 -4.50 15.17 12.11
CA GLU A 122 -4.24 14.18 13.15
C GLU A 122 -3.00 13.33 12.81
N HIS A 123 -2.29 12.90 13.86
CA HIS A 123 -1.34 11.82 13.73
C HIS A 123 -2.10 10.50 13.78
N ARG A 124 -1.78 9.56 12.90
CA ARG A 124 -2.48 8.28 12.87
C ARG A 124 -2.03 7.41 14.04
N ASP A 125 -2.96 6.66 14.64
CA ASP A 125 -2.67 5.75 15.76
C ASP A 125 -1.67 4.66 15.37
N ASP A 126 -1.70 4.20 14.12
CA ASP A 126 -0.80 3.17 13.59
C ASP A 126 0.60 3.68 13.23
N ASP A 127 0.88 4.98 13.43
CA ASP A 127 2.21 5.61 13.24
C ASP A 127 3.00 5.78 14.55
N ALA A 128 2.45 5.37 15.69
CA ALA A 128 3.19 5.33 16.93
C ALA A 128 4.42 4.40 16.81
N ILE A 129 5.58 4.82 17.33
CA ILE A 129 6.87 4.13 17.16
C ILE A 129 6.78 2.64 17.50
N GLY A 130 6.09 2.27 18.59
CA GLY A 130 5.89 0.88 18.98
C GLY A 130 5.10 0.07 17.95
N THR A 131 4.05 0.67 17.38
CA THR A 131 3.23 0.07 16.31
C THR A 131 4.03 -0.08 15.03
N VAL A 132 4.83 0.92 14.67
CA VAL A 132 5.70 0.88 13.48
C VAL A 132 6.72 -0.25 13.59
N ARG A 133 7.40 -0.41 14.72
CA ARG A 133 8.35 -1.52 14.93
C ARG A 133 7.69 -2.89 14.77
N ARG A 134 6.52 -3.09 15.36
CA ARG A 134 5.76 -4.32 15.21
C ARG A 134 5.39 -4.60 13.75
N ARG A 135 4.99 -3.57 12.99
CA ARG A 135 4.69 -3.70 11.56
C ARG A 135 5.92 -4.11 10.75
N LEU A 136 7.11 -3.62 11.10
CA LEU A 136 8.37 -4.01 10.46
C LEU A 136 8.72 -5.47 10.73
N GLU A 137 8.59 -5.94 11.97
CA GLU A 137 8.79 -7.35 12.33
C GLU A 137 7.84 -8.27 11.55
N ILE A 138 6.58 -7.86 11.40
CA ILE A 138 5.58 -8.59 10.61
C ILE A 138 5.94 -8.55 9.12
N TYR A 139 6.41 -7.40 8.61
CA TYR A 139 6.86 -7.27 7.23
C TYR A 139 7.99 -8.25 6.91
N ASP A 140 9.02 -8.29 7.72
CA ASP A 140 10.18 -9.20 7.52
C ASP A 140 9.76 -10.66 7.50
N THR A 141 8.79 -11.02 8.33
CA THR A 141 8.35 -12.42 8.46
C THR A 141 7.35 -12.83 7.38
N LEU A 142 6.38 -11.98 7.07
CA LEU A 142 5.24 -12.33 6.22
C LEU A 142 5.32 -11.73 4.81
N THR A 143 5.87 -10.52 4.67
CA THR A 143 5.82 -9.78 3.40
C THR A 143 7.11 -9.93 2.60
N ALA A 144 8.27 -10.06 3.22
CA ALA A 144 9.51 -10.31 2.49
C ALA A 144 9.45 -11.57 1.59
N PRO A 145 8.80 -12.69 1.99
CA PRO A 145 8.59 -13.83 1.09
C PRO A 145 7.76 -13.51 -0.17
N VAL A 146 6.85 -12.52 -0.12
CA VAL A 146 6.08 -12.08 -1.28
C VAL A 146 6.97 -11.41 -2.32
N VAL A 147 7.96 -10.62 -1.88
CA VAL A 147 8.96 -10.02 -2.76
C VAL A 147 9.69 -11.11 -3.54
N ASN A 148 10.17 -12.14 -2.84
CA ASN A 148 10.86 -13.27 -3.47
C ASN A 148 9.96 -14.04 -4.46
N HIS A 149 8.67 -14.18 -4.14
CA HIS A 149 7.69 -14.85 -5.01
C HIS A 149 7.56 -14.14 -6.37
N TYR A 150 7.51 -12.81 -6.37
CA TYR A 150 7.34 -12.03 -7.60
C TYR A 150 8.65 -11.69 -8.34
N GLN A 151 9.82 -11.87 -7.72
CA GLN A 151 11.12 -11.59 -8.37
C GLN A 151 11.36 -12.41 -9.65
N SER A 152 10.74 -13.57 -9.80
CA SER A 152 10.84 -14.39 -11.01
C SER A 152 9.97 -13.90 -12.18
N GLY A 153 9.08 -12.94 -11.93
CA GLY A 153 8.15 -12.38 -12.89
C GLY A 153 8.50 -10.95 -13.32
N LEU A 154 7.48 -10.17 -13.66
CA LEU A 154 7.64 -8.76 -13.99
C LEU A 154 7.74 -7.94 -12.70
N TYR A 155 8.95 -7.80 -12.19
CA TYR A 155 9.27 -7.19 -10.91
C TYR A 155 10.20 -5.99 -11.07
N PHE A 156 9.91 -4.90 -10.35
CA PHE A 156 10.74 -3.72 -10.26
C PHE A 156 11.00 -3.34 -8.80
N ASP A 157 12.25 -3.04 -8.48
CA ASP A 157 12.64 -2.49 -7.19
C ASP A 157 13.13 -1.06 -7.37
N PHE A 158 12.56 -0.13 -6.59
CA PHE A 158 12.92 1.27 -6.60
C PHE A 158 13.38 1.71 -5.22
N ASP A 159 14.44 2.50 -5.18
CA ASP A 159 14.91 3.17 -3.98
C ASP A 159 13.89 4.23 -3.54
N GLY A 160 13.11 3.89 -2.52
CA GLY A 160 12.07 4.74 -1.92
C GLY A 160 12.63 5.80 -0.96
N ASP A 161 13.93 5.84 -0.67
CA ASP A 161 14.55 6.90 0.13
C ASP A 161 14.60 8.23 -0.63
N ARG A 162 14.60 8.15 -1.95
CA ARG A 162 14.65 9.29 -2.86
C ARG A 162 13.36 10.13 -2.82
N PRO A 163 13.42 11.39 -3.33
CA PRO A 163 12.23 12.23 -3.46
C PRO A 163 11.11 11.54 -4.27
N PRO A 164 9.84 11.62 -3.85
CA PRO A 164 8.72 10.95 -4.53
C PRO A 164 8.62 11.27 -6.02
N ALA A 165 8.94 12.51 -6.43
CA ALA A 165 8.89 12.91 -7.84
C ALA A 165 9.91 12.18 -8.71
N GLU A 166 11.11 11.89 -8.17
CA GLU A 166 12.14 11.14 -8.88
C GLU A 166 11.78 9.66 -9.00
N VAL A 167 11.32 9.06 -7.89
CA VAL A 167 10.83 7.67 -7.89
C VAL A 167 9.68 7.51 -8.87
N PHE A 168 8.75 8.46 -8.91
CA PHE A 168 7.64 8.44 -9.85
C PHE A 168 8.10 8.54 -11.32
N ALA A 169 9.09 9.40 -11.62
CA ALA A 169 9.65 9.51 -12.96
C ALA A 169 10.33 8.20 -13.42
N ASP A 170 11.03 7.51 -12.51
CA ASP A 170 11.65 6.22 -12.80
C ASP A 170 10.61 5.13 -13.04
N LEU A 171 9.58 5.09 -12.21
CA LEU A 171 8.45 4.19 -12.35
C LEU A 171 7.73 4.39 -13.69
N GLN A 172 7.47 5.63 -14.07
CA GLN A 172 6.85 5.94 -15.37
C GLN A 172 7.74 5.46 -16.53
N ARG A 173 9.07 5.61 -16.44
CA ARG A 173 9.99 5.11 -17.46
C ARG A 173 9.95 3.60 -17.54
N ALA A 174 10.08 2.90 -16.41
CA ALA A 174 10.06 1.45 -16.37
C ALA A 174 8.76 0.87 -16.95
N LEU A 175 7.61 1.43 -16.63
CA LEU A 175 6.31 0.95 -17.12
C LEU A 175 6.05 1.30 -18.60
N LYS A 176 6.62 2.40 -19.14
CA LYS A 176 6.50 2.75 -20.57
C LYS A 176 7.26 1.79 -21.49
N PHE A 177 8.37 1.23 -21.03
CA PHE A 177 9.15 0.25 -21.80
C PHE A 177 8.54 -1.16 -21.77
N GLN A 178 7.65 -1.42 -20.84
CA GLN A 178 6.87 -2.65 -20.83
C GLN A 178 5.61 -2.41 -21.66
N HIS A 179 5.53 -3.06 -22.81
CA HIS A 179 4.30 -3.16 -23.58
C HIS A 179 3.31 -3.98 -22.73
N VAL A 180 2.63 -3.30 -21.80
CA VAL A 180 1.47 -3.91 -21.14
C VAL A 180 0.43 -4.08 -22.24
N PRO A 181 0.09 -5.30 -22.66
CA PRO A 181 -0.86 -5.52 -23.76
C PRO A 181 -2.13 -4.74 -23.46
N ARG A 182 -2.59 -3.93 -24.40
CA ARG A 182 -3.92 -3.33 -24.28
C ARG A 182 -4.90 -4.49 -24.41
N LEU A 183 -5.73 -4.69 -23.43
CA LEU A 183 -6.84 -5.62 -23.54
C LEU A 183 -7.70 -5.14 -24.72
N GLY A 184 -7.66 -5.89 -25.84
CA GLY A 184 -8.46 -5.61 -27.03
C GLY A 184 -7.67 -5.46 -28.33
N ASP A 185 -6.36 -5.77 -28.39
CA ASP A 185 -5.64 -6.00 -29.66
C ASP A 185 -5.69 -7.47 -30.07
#